data_4d5c19e1ff6c4bc434b462a0d5d008dd
#
_entry.id   4d5c19e1ff6c4bc434b462a0d5d008dd
#
_cell.length_a   1.000
_cell.length_b   1.000
_cell.length_c   1.000
_cell.angle_alpha   90.00
_cell.angle_beta   90.00
_cell.angle_gamma   90.00
#
_symmetry.space_group_name_H-M   'P 1'
#
loop_
_entity.id
_entity.type
_entity.pdbx_description
1 polymer ?
#
loop_
_entity_poly.entity_id
_entity_poly.type
_entity_poly.pdbx_seq_one_letter_code
_entity_poly.pdbx_strand_id
1 'polypeptide(L)'
;MVVPALLGTILGEWQSSIGIYLAFVGMSLTGYIMNTLGEKSPLNLKQSSIVVVLSFVLLSLFGSLPYLYINPFWEGIDPFALFASSFLESTSGFTTTGLSTITHPENLPDSFSFYRSYTEWVGGLSFVYLVMALYYPETKLAGMKYFLGSGILRFKQLLSTISIIFVVYTTIFVLLIFTFGHINILDSISLSFTTLATGGFVPTSTILNSENSITLAIIMGGMIIAALPFAFHFGIFSKNVEATKEVKEILIFLIILTLFIFLFMLIEPSFSESD
;
A
#
# COMPACT_ATOMS: atom_id res chain seq x y z
N MET A 1 -1.17 -11.89 -5.03
CA MET A 1 -2.06 -12.03 -6.21
C MET A 1 -3.06 -13.18 -6.11
N VAL A 2 -2.74 -14.27 -5.40
CA VAL A 2 -3.68 -15.41 -5.25
C VAL A 2 -4.98 -14.98 -4.55
N VAL A 3 -4.89 -14.14 -3.50
CA VAL A 3 -6.07 -13.75 -2.70
C VAL A 3 -7.13 -13.01 -3.52
N PRO A 4 -6.82 -11.92 -4.27
CA PRO A 4 -7.83 -11.27 -5.09
C PRO A 4 -8.34 -12.16 -6.24
N ALA A 5 -7.50 -13.02 -6.83
CA ALA A 5 -7.94 -13.95 -7.87
C ALA A 5 -8.94 -14.99 -7.35
N LEU A 6 -8.70 -15.55 -6.15
CA LEU A 6 -9.63 -16.45 -5.48
C LEU A 6 -10.94 -15.75 -5.11
N LEU A 7 -10.86 -14.51 -4.62
CA LEU A 7 -12.02 -13.70 -4.30
C LEU A 7 -12.94 -13.55 -5.54
N GLY A 8 -12.38 -13.16 -6.67
CA GLY A 8 -13.17 -13.03 -7.90
C GLY A 8 -13.75 -14.36 -8.39
N THR A 9 -13.05 -15.48 -8.19
CA THR A 9 -13.58 -16.81 -8.50
C THR A 9 -14.78 -17.14 -7.60
N ILE A 10 -14.72 -16.82 -6.32
CA ILE A 10 -15.80 -17.05 -5.35
C ILE A 10 -17.02 -16.17 -5.66
N LEU A 11 -16.79 -14.91 -6.05
CA LEU A 11 -17.85 -13.97 -6.44
C LEU A 11 -18.43 -14.23 -7.84
N GLY A 12 -17.86 -15.16 -8.61
CA GLY A 12 -18.28 -15.44 -9.97
C GLY A 12 -17.80 -14.41 -11.01
N GLU A 13 -16.87 -13.56 -10.66
CA GLU A 13 -16.31 -12.50 -11.51
C GLU A 13 -15.14 -13.04 -12.34
N TRP A 14 -15.46 -13.92 -13.31
CA TRP A 14 -14.45 -14.66 -14.08
C TRP A 14 -13.49 -13.79 -14.88
N GLN A 15 -13.95 -12.67 -15.42
CA GLN A 15 -13.07 -11.75 -16.15
C GLN A 15 -11.98 -11.17 -15.25
N SER A 16 -12.36 -10.67 -14.09
CA SER A 16 -11.40 -10.16 -13.09
C SER A 16 -10.41 -11.24 -12.67
N SER A 17 -10.92 -12.41 -12.33
CA SER A 17 -10.12 -13.54 -11.87
C SER A 17 -9.08 -13.97 -12.89
N ILE A 18 -9.45 -14.13 -14.17
CA ILE A 18 -8.51 -14.54 -15.23
C ILE A 18 -7.38 -13.53 -15.38
N GLY A 19 -7.69 -12.23 -15.44
CA GLY A 19 -6.69 -11.17 -15.54
C GLY A 19 -5.70 -11.22 -14.36
N ILE A 20 -6.20 -11.40 -13.14
CA ILE A 20 -5.37 -11.45 -11.93
C ILE A 20 -4.54 -12.76 -11.88
N TYR A 21 -5.10 -13.90 -12.32
CA TYR A 21 -4.32 -15.13 -12.44
C TYR A 21 -3.20 -15.03 -13.48
N LEU A 22 -3.41 -14.36 -14.61
CA LEU A 22 -2.36 -14.10 -15.59
C LEU A 22 -1.19 -13.28 -14.97
N ALA A 23 -1.53 -12.23 -14.22
CA ALA A 23 -0.53 -11.45 -13.50
C ALA A 23 0.24 -12.32 -12.48
N PHE A 24 -0.48 -13.14 -11.69
CA PHE A 24 0.12 -14.06 -10.72
C PHE A 24 1.09 -15.06 -11.38
N VAL A 25 0.69 -15.69 -12.47
CA VAL A 25 1.53 -16.64 -13.21
C VAL A 25 2.76 -15.95 -13.77
N GLY A 26 2.61 -14.78 -14.40
CA GLY A 26 3.73 -14.00 -14.94
C GLY A 26 4.75 -13.62 -13.88
N MET A 27 4.29 -13.09 -12.74
CA MET A 27 5.16 -12.75 -11.61
C MET A 27 5.87 -13.98 -11.02
N SER A 28 5.13 -15.08 -10.85
CA SER A 28 5.67 -16.31 -10.27
C SER A 28 6.74 -16.95 -11.16
N LEU A 29 6.49 -17.02 -12.47
CA LEU A 29 7.46 -17.53 -13.45
C LEU A 29 8.72 -16.67 -13.48
N THR A 30 8.56 -15.34 -13.54
CA THR A 30 9.70 -14.43 -13.54
C THR A 30 10.51 -14.56 -12.26
N GLY A 31 9.85 -14.59 -11.10
CA GLY A 31 10.52 -14.79 -9.81
C GLY A 31 11.24 -16.13 -9.72
N TYR A 32 10.64 -17.20 -10.24
CA TYR A 32 11.27 -18.51 -10.31
C TYR A 32 12.52 -18.52 -11.21
N ILE A 33 12.42 -17.94 -12.41
CA ILE A 33 13.55 -17.82 -13.36
C ILE A 33 14.68 -17.01 -12.72
N MET A 34 14.39 -15.86 -12.13
CA MET A 34 15.39 -15.02 -11.47
C MET A 34 16.08 -15.75 -10.29
N ASN A 35 15.34 -16.55 -9.52
CA ASN A 35 15.89 -17.32 -8.41
C ASN A 35 16.76 -18.50 -8.87
N THR A 36 16.42 -19.11 -10.00
CA THR A 36 17.17 -20.29 -10.53
C THR A 36 18.40 -19.91 -11.33
N LEU A 37 18.33 -18.80 -12.09
CA LEU A 37 19.43 -18.33 -12.93
C LEU A 37 20.32 -17.29 -12.24
N GLY A 38 19.82 -16.67 -11.15
CA GLY A 38 20.55 -15.63 -10.42
C GLY A 38 21.72 -16.20 -9.60
N GLU A 39 22.87 -15.55 -9.66
CA GLU A 39 24.00 -15.85 -8.79
C GLU A 39 23.75 -15.38 -7.36
N LYS A 40 24.04 -16.24 -6.39
CA LYS A 40 23.89 -15.92 -4.96
C LYS A 40 25.15 -15.23 -4.44
N SER A 41 25.35 -13.98 -4.81
CA SER A 41 26.46 -13.15 -4.35
C SER A 41 25.94 -11.91 -3.58
N PRO A 42 26.71 -11.37 -2.61
CA PRO A 42 26.33 -10.16 -1.92
C PRO A 42 26.30 -8.99 -2.91
N LEU A 43 25.20 -8.22 -2.89
CA LEU A 43 25.01 -7.08 -3.76
C LEU A 43 25.70 -5.83 -3.16
N ASN A 44 26.32 -5.01 -4.01
CA ASN A 44 26.75 -3.68 -3.61
C ASN A 44 25.57 -2.69 -3.67
N LEU A 45 25.73 -1.49 -3.12
CA LEU A 45 24.66 -0.47 -3.02
C LEU A 45 24.04 -0.14 -4.39
N LYS A 46 24.87 0.00 -5.44
CA LYS A 46 24.40 0.30 -6.81
C LYS A 46 23.55 -0.83 -7.37
N GLN A 47 24.02 -2.07 -7.22
CA GLN A 47 23.28 -3.26 -7.67
C GLN A 47 21.96 -3.40 -6.91
N SER A 48 21.98 -3.17 -5.59
CA SER A 48 20.79 -3.19 -4.74
C SER A 48 19.74 -2.19 -5.23
N SER A 49 20.13 -0.95 -5.54
CA SER A 49 19.22 0.08 -6.04
C SER A 49 18.61 -0.31 -7.39
N ILE A 50 19.41 -0.89 -8.29
CA ILE A 50 18.92 -1.38 -9.59
C ILE A 50 17.88 -2.50 -9.40
N VAL A 51 18.16 -3.45 -8.49
CA VAL A 51 17.21 -4.55 -8.19
C VAL A 51 15.89 -4.02 -7.65
N VAL A 52 15.91 -3.03 -6.75
CA VAL A 52 14.66 -2.40 -6.24
C VAL A 52 13.86 -1.80 -7.39
N VAL A 53 14.46 -0.94 -8.20
CA VAL A 53 13.76 -0.28 -9.31
C VAL A 53 13.21 -1.30 -10.31
N LEU A 54 14.05 -2.28 -10.71
CA LEU A 54 13.64 -3.31 -11.65
C LEU A 54 12.49 -4.17 -11.11
N SER A 55 12.52 -4.49 -9.81
CA SER A 55 11.43 -5.24 -9.17
C SER A 55 10.09 -4.50 -9.25
N PHE A 56 10.06 -3.19 -8.98
CA PHE A 56 8.84 -2.39 -9.10
C PHE A 56 8.39 -2.26 -10.57
N VAL A 57 9.30 -2.10 -11.52
CA VAL A 57 8.96 -2.09 -12.95
C VAL A 57 8.34 -3.42 -13.39
N LEU A 58 8.90 -4.54 -12.97
CA LEU A 58 8.36 -5.87 -13.30
C LEU A 58 7.00 -6.11 -12.62
N LEU A 59 6.85 -5.73 -11.34
CA LEU A 59 5.57 -5.81 -10.64
C LEU A 59 4.50 -4.98 -11.34
N SER A 60 4.84 -3.75 -11.77
CA SER A 60 3.93 -2.88 -12.50
C SER A 60 3.57 -3.44 -13.89
N LEU A 61 4.54 -4.02 -14.59
CA LEU A 61 4.32 -4.61 -15.90
C LEU A 61 3.34 -5.79 -15.84
N PHE A 62 3.57 -6.75 -14.94
CA PHE A 62 2.66 -7.88 -14.78
C PHE A 62 1.35 -7.48 -14.11
N GLY A 63 1.38 -6.55 -13.17
CA GLY A 63 0.19 -6.03 -12.52
C GLY A 63 -0.70 -5.18 -13.43
N SER A 64 -0.22 -4.76 -14.61
CA SER A 64 -1.05 -4.10 -15.62
C SER A 64 -1.94 -5.09 -16.40
N LEU A 65 -1.63 -6.38 -16.40
CA LEU A 65 -2.39 -7.39 -17.16
C LEU A 65 -3.88 -7.45 -16.80
N PRO A 66 -4.30 -7.40 -15.51
CA PRO A 66 -5.72 -7.34 -15.17
C PRO A 66 -6.43 -6.12 -15.76
N TYR A 67 -5.79 -4.95 -15.76
CA TYR A 67 -6.35 -3.73 -16.35
C TYR A 67 -6.47 -3.83 -17.87
N LEU A 68 -5.46 -4.40 -18.54
CA LEU A 68 -5.51 -4.66 -19.98
C LEU A 68 -6.62 -5.64 -20.34
N TYR A 69 -6.87 -6.64 -19.50
CA TYR A 69 -7.86 -7.67 -19.76
C TYR A 69 -9.30 -7.19 -19.53
N ILE A 70 -9.53 -6.42 -18.48
CA ILE A 70 -10.86 -5.91 -18.10
C ILE A 70 -11.20 -4.64 -18.90
N ASN A 71 -10.20 -3.82 -19.24
CA ASN A 71 -10.35 -2.49 -19.81
C ASN A 71 -11.34 -1.61 -19.02
N PRO A 72 -10.99 -1.17 -17.81
CA PRO A 72 -11.87 -0.40 -16.95
C PRO A 72 -11.93 1.09 -17.30
N PHE A 73 -11.39 1.48 -18.45
CA PHE A 73 -11.29 2.86 -18.89
C PHE A 73 -12.52 3.24 -19.77
N TRP A 74 -12.34 4.16 -20.70
CA TRP A 74 -13.41 4.61 -21.60
C TRP A 74 -13.52 3.72 -22.84
N GLU A 75 -14.70 3.69 -23.43
CA GLU A 75 -14.94 2.96 -24.69
C GLU A 75 -14.12 3.56 -25.84
N GLY A 76 -13.58 2.70 -26.72
CA GLY A 76 -12.80 3.13 -27.88
C GLY A 76 -11.40 3.66 -27.57
N ILE A 77 -10.87 3.38 -26.37
CA ILE A 77 -9.50 3.72 -26.02
C ILE A 77 -8.49 3.12 -27.02
N ASP A 78 -7.55 3.94 -27.48
CA ASP A 78 -6.45 3.50 -28.32
C ASP A 78 -5.58 2.45 -27.60
N PRO A 79 -5.07 1.39 -28.29
CA PRO A 79 -4.27 0.34 -27.66
C PRO A 79 -3.04 0.82 -26.91
N PHE A 80 -2.37 1.88 -27.40
CA PHE A 80 -1.23 2.46 -26.67
C PHE A 80 -1.67 3.20 -25.41
N ALA A 81 -2.77 3.96 -25.47
CA ALA A 81 -3.35 4.63 -24.31
C ALA A 81 -3.86 3.62 -23.29
N LEU A 82 -4.47 2.51 -23.74
CA LEU A 82 -4.90 1.41 -22.88
C LEU A 82 -3.71 0.81 -22.11
N PHE A 83 -2.61 0.52 -22.81
CA PHE A 83 -1.39 0.02 -22.15
C PHE A 83 -0.82 1.05 -21.17
N ALA A 84 -0.71 2.32 -21.58
CA ALA A 84 -0.17 3.38 -20.74
C ALA A 84 -1.00 3.59 -19.47
N SER A 85 -2.33 3.64 -19.57
CA SER A 85 -3.25 3.78 -18.44
C SER A 85 -3.19 2.55 -17.53
N SER A 86 -3.16 1.35 -18.07
CA SER A 86 -3.03 0.09 -17.32
C SER A 86 -1.71 0.00 -16.55
N PHE A 87 -0.63 0.41 -17.19
CA PHE A 87 0.69 0.45 -16.55
C PHE A 87 0.77 1.53 -15.48
N LEU A 88 0.16 2.70 -15.70
CA LEU A 88 0.06 3.76 -14.70
C LEU A 88 -0.71 3.30 -13.47
N GLU A 89 -1.90 2.72 -13.63
CA GLU A 89 -2.71 2.20 -12.52
C GLU A 89 -1.95 1.15 -11.72
N SER A 90 -1.31 0.20 -12.40
CA SER A 90 -0.51 -0.83 -11.74
C SER A 90 0.71 -0.25 -11.02
N THR A 91 1.42 0.69 -11.66
CA THR A 91 2.57 1.37 -11.04
C THR A 91 2.13 2.15 -9.82
N SER A 92 1.04 2.91 -9.95
CA SER A 92 0.44 3.69 -8.86
C SER A 92 0.06 2.81 -7.67
N GLY A 93 -0.52 1.64 -7.92
CA GLY A 93 -0.84 0.67 -6.88
C GLY A 93 0.41 0.14 -6.17
N PHE A 94 1.37 -0.43 -6.89
CA PHE A 94 2.56 -1.03 -6.27
C PHE A 94 3.51 -0.01 -5.62
N THR A 95 3.53 1.23 -6.10
CA THR A 95 4.32 2.30 -5.49
C THR A 95 3.56 3.09 -4.42
N THR A 96 2.32 2.68 -4.12
CA THR A 96 1.45 3.35 -3.15
C THR A 96 1.27 4.85 -3.44
N THR A 97 1.19 5.22 -4.73
CA THR A 97 1.06 6.62 -5.15
C THR A 97 -0.40 7.09 -5.15
N GLY A 98 -1.35 6.19 -5.46
CA GLY A 98 -2.79 6.46 -5.44
C GLY A 98 -3.33 7.30 -6.59
N LEU A 99 -2.50 7.66 -7.59
CA LEU A 99 -2.98 8.34 -8.80
C LEU A 99 -3.77 7.35 -9.65
N SER A 100 -4.97 7.75 -10.09
CA SER A 100 -5.86 6.91 -10.88
C SER A 100 -6.41 7.66 -12.09
N THR A 101 -6.53 6.95 -13.20
CA THR A 101 -7.25 7.39 -14.41
C THR A 101 -8.67 6.83 -14.47
N ILE A 102 -9.04 5.97 -13.51
CA ILE A 102 -10.38 5.41 -13.39
C ILE A 102 -11.25 6.41 -12.64
N THR A 103 -12.19 7.03 -13.34
CA THR A 103 -13.06 8.09 -12.79
C THR A 103 -14.22 7.55 -11.97
N HIS A 104 -14.68 6.32 -12.26
CA HIS A 104 -15.82 5.67 -11.61
C HIS A 104 -15.42 4.31 -11.04
N PRO A 105 -14.67 4.27 -9.92
CA PRO A 105 -14.23 3.02 -9.31
C PRO A 105 -15.41 2.15 -8.82
N GLU A 106 -16.56 2.74 -8.52
CA GLU A 106 -17.79 2.06 -8.13
C GLU A 106 -18.38 1.14 -9.23
N ASN A 107 -18.00 1.34 -10.48
CA ASN A 107 -18.44 0.51 -11.60
C ASN A 107 -17.55 -0.73 -11.82
N LEU A 108 -16.48 -0.86 -11.06
CA LEU A 108 -15.55 -1.99 -11.14
C LEU A 108 -16.16 -3.22 -10.46
N PRO A 109 -15.83 -4.44 -10.94
CA PRO A 109 -16.10 -5.65 -10.19
C PRO A 109 -15.46 -5.59 -8.79
N ASP A 110 -16.13 -6.12 -7.78
CA ASP A 110 -15.69 -6.09 -6.38
C ASP A 110 -14.28 -6.67 -6.19
N SER A 111 -14.01 -7.80 -6.84
CA SER A 111 -12.69 -8.43 -6.79
C SER A 111 -11.60 -7.58 -7.45
N PHE A 112 -11.95 -6.79 -8.46
CA PHE A 112 -10.99 -5.93 -9.13
C PHE A 112 -10.74 -4.65 -8.32
N SER A 113 -11.75 -4.08 -7.70
CA SER A 113 -11.61 -2.99 -6.73
C SER A 113 -10.75 -3.41 -5.55
N PHE A 114 -11.01 -4.62 -5.02
CA PHE A 114 -10.16 -5.23 -3.99
C PHE A 114 -8.72 -5.46 -4.47
N TYR A 115 -8.51 -5.93 -5.72
CA TYR A 115 -7.19 -6.10 -6.31
C TYR A 115 -6.38 -4.80 -6.32
N ARG A 116 -6.99 -3.68 -6.68
CA ARG A 116 -6.35 -2.36 -6.68
C ARG A 116 -5.78 -2.00 -5.31
N SER A 117 -6.61 -2.04 -4.28
CA SER A 117 -6.22 -1.75 -2.90
C SER A 117 -5.21 -2.77 -2.35
N TYR A 118 -5.34 -4.05 -2.76
CA TYR A 118 -4.40 -5.11 -2.40
C TYR A 118 -3.01 -4.87 -2.99
N THR A 119 -2.90 -4.31 -4.22
CA THR A 119 -1.60 -3.96 -4.80
C THR A 119 -0.88 -2.87 -4.01
N GLU A 120 -1.60 -1.87 -3.48
CA GLU A 120 -1.04 -0.86 -2.58
C GLU A 120 -0.54 -1.50 -1.27
N TRP A 121 -1.35 -2.36 -0.65
CA TRP A 121 -1.00 -3.02 0.61
C TRP A 121 0.26 -3.89 0.46
N VAL A 122 0.33 -4.71 -0.58
CA VAL A 122 1.50 -5.55 -0.90
C VAL A 122 2.69 -4.69 -1.30
N GLY A 123 2.47 -3.62 -2.08
CA GLY A 123 3.49 -2.70 -2.54
C GLY A 123 4.20 -2.00 -1.37
N GLY A 124 3.43 -1.45 -0.43
CA GLY A 124 3.97 -0.81 0.77
C GLY A 124 4.81 -1.77 1.61
N LEU A 125 4.30 -2.97 1.88
CA LEU A 125 5.04 -3.99 2.62
C LEU A 125 6.30 -4.47 1.87
N SER A 126 6.20 -4.66 0.55
CA SER A 126 7.31 -5.08 -0.30
C SER A 126 8.42 -4.06 -0.36
N PHE A 127 8.08 -2.76 -0.41
CA PHE A 127 9.07 -1.69 -0.36
C PHE A 127 9.90 -1.73 0.93
N VAL A 128 9.24 -1.85 2.08
CA VAL A 128 9.94 -1.96 3.37
C VAL A 128 10.87 -3.17 3.38
N TYR A 129 10.40 -4.31 2.86
CA TYR A 129 11.21 -5.53 2.79
C TYR A 129 12.42 -5.37 1.89
N LEU A 130 12.24 -4.80 0.68
CA LEU A 130 13.33 -4.58 -0.27
C LEU A 130 14.37 -3.62 0.30
N VAL A 131 13.94 -2.50 0.87
CA VAL A 131 14.86 -1.54 1.49
C VAL A 131 15.63 -2.18 2.64
N MET A 132 14.96 -2.89 3.53
CA MET A 132 15.62 -3.58 4.64
C MET A 132 16.60 -4.65 4.17
N ALA A 133 16.22 -5.47 3.17
CA ALA A 133 17.07 -6.55 2.66
C ALA A 133 18.34 -6.01 2.00
N LEU A 134 18.26 -4.89 1.30
CA LEU A 134 19.32 -4.40 0.43
C LEU A 134 20.23 -3.36 1.09
N TYR A 135 19.66 -2.51 1.94
CA TYR A 135 20.41 -1.41 2.56
C TYR A 135 20.87 -1.70 3.98
N TYR A 136 20.27 -2.72 4.65
CA TYR A 136 20.62 -3.11 6.02
C TYR A 136 21.08 -4.56 6.09
N PRO A 137 22.26 -4.91 5.51
CA PRO A 137 22.82 -6.24 5.68
C PRO A 137 23.08 -6.52 7.16
N GLU A 138 23.08 -7.80 7.56
CA GLU A 138 23.18 -8.26 8.95
C GLU A 138 24.32 -7.62 9.75
N THR A 139 25.43 -7.28 9.08
CA THR A 139 26.58 -6.58 9.68
C THR A 139 26.28 -5.16 10.16
N LYS A 140 25.33 -4.45 9.50
CA LYS A 140 24.91 -3.09 9.90
C LYS A 140 23.74 -3.10 10.88
N LEU A 141 22.92 -4.17 10.90
CA LEU A 141 21.86 -4.38 11.90
C LEU A 141 22.43 -4.44 13.34
N ALA A 142 23.70 -4.85 13.50
CA ALA A 142 24.38 -4.76 14.78
C ALA A 142 24.51 -3.32 15.33
N GLY A 143 24.58 -2.32 14.44
CA GLY A 143 24.56 -0.89 14.81
C GLY A 143 23.19 -0.36 15.20
N MET A 144 22.10 -1.00 14.75
CA MET A 144 20.73 -0.65 15.15
C MET A 144 20.34 -1.16 16.55
N LYS A 145 21.27 -1.80 17.28
CA LYS A 145 21.05 -2.23 18.69
C LYS A 145 20.55 -1.06 19.56
N TYR A 146 20.95 0.14 19.24
CA TYR A 146 20.56 1.34 20.00
C TYR A 146 19.05 1.64 19.84
N PHE A 147 18.48 1.41 18.65
CA PHE A 147 17.07 1.67 18.37
C PHE A 147 16.14 0.51 18.73
N LEU A 148 16.65 -0.73 18.74
CA LEU A 148 15.84 -1.94 18.87
C LEU A 148 15.98 -2.63 20.25
N GLY A 149 16.76 -2.06 21.17
CA GLY A 149 17.06 -2.67 22.46
C GLY A 149 18.19 -3.71 22.39
N SER A 150 18.58 -4.27 23.54
CA SER A 150 19.78 -5.11 23.73
C SER A 150 19.76 -6.50 23.09
N GLY A 151 18.79 -6.82 22.24
CA GLY A 151 18.66 -8.09 21.52
C GLY A 151 19.21 -8.02 20.10
N ILE A 152 19.99 -9.04 19.68
CA ILE A 152 20.34 -9.24 18.26
C ILE A 152 19.08 -9.77 17.56
N LEU A 153 18.27 -8.87 17.00
CA LEU A 153 17.18 -9.28 16.12
C LEU A 153 17.80 -9.82 14.81
N ARG A 154 17.56 -11.07 14.50
CA ARG A 154 17.90 -11.61 13.18
C ARG A 154 17.04 -10.90 12.15
N PHE A 155 17.58 -10.61 10.97
CA PHE A 155 16.86 -9.97 9.85
C PHE A 155 15.47 -10.57 9.62
N LYS A 156 15.37 -11.91 9.65
CA LYS A 156 14.10 -12.63 9.52
C LYS A 156 13.08 -12.29 10.63
N GLN A 157 13.55 -12.07 11.86
CA GLN A 157 12.68 -11.68 12.98
C GLN A 157 12.15 -10.25 12.81
N LEU A 158 12.99 -9.34 12.30
CA LEU A 158 12.61 -7.98 12.00
C LEU A 158 11.50 -7.96 10.93
N LEU A 159 11.69 -8.64 9.81
CA LEU A 159 10.67 -8.74 8.75
C LEU A 159 9.36 -9.35 9.26
N SER A 160 9.44 -10.42 10.07
CA SER A 160 8.26 -11.04 10.68
C SER A 160 7.53 -10.06 11.60
N THR A 161 8.26 -9.29 12.40
CA THR A 161 7.66 -8.30 13.31
C THR A 161 6.97 -7.18 12.52
N ILE A 162 7.59 -6.69 11.45
CA ILE A 162 6.99 -5.68 10.55
C ILE A 162 5.67 -6.21 9.98
N SER A 163 5.68 -7.44 9.45
CA SER A 163 4.47 -8.07 8.91
C SER A 163 3.36 -8.18 9.94
N ILE A 164 3.69 -8.64 11.15
CA ILE A 164 2.71 -8.80 12.22
C ILE A 164 2.09 -7.46 12.60
N ILE A 165 2.92 -6.42 12.77
CA ILE A 165 2.44 -5.06 13.09
C ILE A 165 1.50 -4.57 11.97
N PHE A 166 1.89 -4.74 10.71
CA PHE A 166 1.11 -4.30 9.56
C PHE A 166 -0.24 -5.01 9.48
N VAL A 167 -0.27 -6.34 9.67
CA VAL A 167 -1.50 -7.14 9.71
C VAL A 167 -2.38 -6.77 10.90
N VAL A 168 -1.82 -6.56 12.09
CA VAL A 168 -2.58 -6.15 13.29
C VAL A 168 -3.26 -4.80 13.06
N TYR A 169 -2.53 -3.80 12.57
CA TYR A 169 -3.14 -2.51 12.25
C TYR A 169 -4.22 -2.65 11.16
N THR A 170 -3.96 -3.40 10.10
CA THR A 170 -4.97 -3.68 9.08
C THR A 170 -6.25 -4.23 9.70
N THR A 171 -6.13 -5.24 10.55
CA THR A 171 -7.29 -5.85 11.22
C THR A 171 -8.05 -4.84 12.09
N ILE A 172 -7.32 -4.02 12.85
CA ILE A 172 -7.94 -2.98 13.69
C ILE A 172 -8.71 -1.98 12.83
N PHE A 173 -8.11 -1.48 11.73
CA PHE A 173 -8.75 -0.51 10.85
C PHE A 173 -9.95 -1.09 10.10
N VAL A 174 -9.87 -2.35 9.65
CA VAL A 174 -11.02 -3.06 9.06
C VAL A 174 -12.19 -3.10 10.05
N LEU A 175 -11.93 -3.47 11.30
CA LEU A 175 -12.97 -3.53 12.33
C LEU A 175 -13.54 -2.14 12.63
N LEU A 176 -12.72 -1.11 12.72
CA LEU A 176 -13.17 0.26 12.98
C LEU A 176 -14.03 0.79 11.84
N ILE A 177 -13.60 0.64 10.57
CA ILE A 177 -14.33 1.12 9.41
C ILE A 177 -15.64 0.33 9.24
N PHE A 178 -15.61 -0.99 9.40
CA PHE A 178 -16.79 -1.84 9.28
C PHE A 178 -17.84 -1.54 10.35
N THR A 179 -17.43 -1.37 11.62
CA THR A 179 -18.37 -1.19 12.73
C THR A 179 -18.91 0.23 12.82
N PHE A 180 -18.07 1.23 12.61
CA PHE A 180 -18.45 2.64 12.78
C PHE A 180 -18.74 3.35 11.47
N GLY A 181 -18.16 2.91 10.35
CA GLY A 181 -18.37 3.50 9.04
C GLY A 181 -19.63 3.02 8.33
N HIS A 182 -20.26 1.92 8.80
CA HIS A 182 -21.43 1.29 8.16
C HIS A 182 -21.20 0.94 6.68
N ILE A 183 -19.95 0.60 6.34
CA ILE A 183 -19.49 0.24 5.00
C ILE A 183 -19.43 -1.28 4.91
N ASN A 184 -19.66 -1.84 3.73
CA ASN A 184 -19.54 -3.28 3.53
C ASN A 184 -18.13 -3.79 3.84
N ILE A 185 -18.00 -5.08 4.11
CA ILE A 185 -16.73 -5.68 4.58
C ILE A 185 -15.61 -5.59 3.54
N LEU A 186 -15.91 -5.73 2.24
CA LEU A 186 -14.91 -5.67 1.16
C LEU A 186 -14.34 -4.26 1.02
N ASP A 187 -15.22 -3.25 1.03
CA ASP A 187 -14.77 -1.85 0.99
C ASP A 187 -14.02 -1.45 2.26
N SER A 188 -14.43 -1.97 3.42
CA SER A 188 -13.73 -1.75 4.68
C SER A 188 -12.30 -2.32 4.65
N ILE A 189 -12.11 -3.50 4.06
CA ILE A 189 -10.78 -4.09 3.86
C ILE A 189 -9.98 -3.26 2.85
N SER A 190 -10.59 -2.89 1.73
CA SER A 190 -9.95 -2.09 0.68
C SER A 190 -9.48 -0.74 1.20
N LEU A 191 -10.33 -0.02 1.95
CA LEU A 191 -9.98 1.25 2.58
C LEU A 191 -8.88 1.10 3.65
N SER A 192 -8.89 0.01 4.41
CA SER A 192 -7.84 -0.25 5.39
C SER A 192 -6.50 -0.52 4.72
N PHE A 193 -6.50 -1.25 3.60
CA PHE A 193 -5.30 -1.51 2.81
C PHE A 193 -4.68 -0.22 2.28
N THR A 194 -5.46 0.61 1.63
CA THR A 194 -4.99 1.86 1.06
C THR A 194 -4.56 2.87 2.13
N THR A 195 -5.31 2.97 3.24
CA THR A 195 -4.99 3.87 4.35
C THR A 195 -3.64 3.53 4.99
N LEU A 196 -3.41 2.25 5.29
CA LEU A 196 -2.17 1.81 5.96
C LEU A 196 -0.97 1.77 5.03
N ALA A 197 -1.19 1.52 3.74
CA ALA A 197 -0.16 1.63 2.73
C ALA A 197 0.14 3.09 2.34
N THR A 198 -0.61 4.07 2.87
CA THR A 198 -0.56 5.48 2.45
C THR A 198 -0.74 5.64 0.94
N GLY A 199 -1.59 4.79 0.35
CA GLY A 199 -1.83 4.72 -1.08
C GLY A 199 -2.79 5.80 -1.56
N GLY A 200 -4.08 5.54 -1.61
CA GLY A 200 -5.10 6.52 -2.01
C GLY A 200 -6.18 5.98 -2.93
N PHE A 201 -6.10 4.72 -3.35
CA PHE A 201 -7.19 4.10 -4.11
C PHE A 201 -8.43 3.96 -3.24
N VAL A 202 -9.55 4.37 -3.78
CA VAL A 202 -10.86 4.24 -3.13
C VAL A 202 -11.74 3.25 -3.90
N PRO A 203 -12.53 2.41 -3.22
CA PRO A 203 -13.47 1.51 -3.89
C PRO A 203 -14.65 2.25 -4.52
N THR A 204 -15.09 3.36 -3.94
CA THR A 204 -16.15 4.20 -4.48
C THR A 204 -15.84 5.68 -4.29
N SER A 205 -16.23 6.54 -5.24
CA SER A 205 -16.06 7.98 -5.17
C SER A 205 -16.89 8.62 -4.04
N THR A 206 -18.00 7.99 -3.66
CA THR A 206 -18.94 8.50 -2.65
C THR A 206 -18.46 8.36 -1.21
N ILE A 207 -17.48 7.49 -0.93
CA ILE A 207 -16.95 7.29 0.43
C ILE A 207 -16.33 8.57 1.01
N LEU A 208 -15.75 9.40 0.14
CA LEU A 208 -15.10 10.66 0.54
C LEU A 208 -16.10 11.81 0.72
N ASN A 209 -17.39 11.59 0.53
CA ASN A 209 -18.41 12.62 0.75
C ASN A 209 -18.58 12.92 2.24
N SER A 210 -18.95 14.15 2.55
CA SER A 210 -19.11 14.68 3.91
C SER A 210 -20.13 13.91 4.79
N GLU A 211 -21.00 13.11 4.18
CA GLU A 211 -21.99 12.29 4.90
C GLU A 211 -21.34 11.17 5.74
N ASN A 212 -20.14 10.73 5.38
CA ASN A 212 -19.39 9.68 6.07
C ASN A 212 -18.29 10.23 7.00
N SER A 213 -18.57 11.28 7.75
CA SER A 213 -17.59 11.99 8.59
C SER A 213 -16.82 11.07 9.58
N ILE A 214 -17.48 10.02 10.12
CA ILE A 214 -16.84 9.05 11.02
C ILE A 214 -15.79 8.24 10.25
N THR A 215 -16.12 7.74 9.07
CA THR A 215 -15.18 7.00 8.22
C THR A 215 -13.99 7.86 7.84
N LEU A 216 -14.22 9.11 7.44
CA LEU A 216 -13.15 10.06 7.14
C LEU A 216 -12.25 10.30 8.34
N ALA A 217 -12.80 10.47 9.55
CA ALA A 217 -12.02 10.63 10.77
C ALA A 217 -11.16 9.40 11.08
N ILE A 218 -11.68 8.18 10.87
CA ILE A 218 -10.93 6.94 11.04
C ILE A 218 -9.79 6.86 10.01
N ILE A 219 -10.07 7.15 8.74
CA ILE A 219 -9.07 7.16 7.66
C ILE A 219 -7.96 8.19 7.98
N MET A 220 -8.32 9.42 8.36
CA MET A 220 -7.35 10.46 8.74
C MET A 220 -6.45 10.00 9.90
N GLY A 221 -7.05 9.41 10.94
CA GLY A 221 -6.29 8.82 12.05
C GLY A 221 -5.34 7.72 11.58
N GLY A 222 -5.80 6.87 10.66
CA GLY A 222 -5.01 5.81 10.03
C GLY A 222 -3.83 6.35 9.23
N MET A 223 -4.05 7.38 8.42
CA MET A 223 -3.00 8.05 7.64
C MET A 223 -1.90 8.62 8.55
N ILE A 224 -2.28 9.26 9.67
CA ILE A 224 -1.32 9.78 10.65
C ILE A 224 -0.51 8.63 11.26
N ILE A 225 -1.16 7.55 11.68
CA ILE A 225 -0.50 6.37 12.25
C ILE A 225 0.44 5.73 11.23
N ALA A 226 -0.02 5.54 10.00
CA ALA A 226 0.78 4.92 8.93
C ALA A 226 2.00 5.75 8.52
N ALA A 227 1.94 7.08 8.64
CA ALA A 227 3.04 7.98 8.36
C ALA A 227 4.15 7.98 9.44
N LEU A 228 3.90 7.41 10.62
CA LEU A 228 4.88 7.36 11.68
C LEU A 228 6.01 6.36 11.36
N PRO A 229 7.26 6.63 11.77
CA PRO A 229 8.39 5.74 11.54
C PRO A 229 8.15 4.36 12.15
N PHE A 230 8.61 3.32 11.45
CA PHE A 230 8.51 1.94 11.93
C PHE A 230 9.10 1.74 13.34
N ALA A 231 10.18 2.46 13.70
CA ALA A 231 10.79 2.41 15.02
C ALA A 231 9.79 2.74 16.15
N PHE A 232 8.83 3.64 15.89
CA PHE A 232 7.77 3.96 16.85
C PHE A 232 6.84 2.79 17.10
N HIS A 233 6.34 2.17 16.02
CA HIS A 233 5.44 1.02 16.12
C HIS A 233 6.12 -0.14 16.84
N PHE A 234 7.39 -0.39 16.50
CA PHE A 234 8.20 -1.39 17.18
C PHE A 234 8.42 -1.04 18.67
N GLY A 235 8.67 0.24 18.98
CA GLY A 235 8.85 0.74 20.35
C GLY A 235 7.62 0.48 21.23
N ILE A 236 6.41 0.71 20.70
CA ILE A 236 5.15 0.41 21.39
C ILE A 236 5.06 -1.07 21.73
N PHE A 237 5.30 -1.94 20.74
CA PHE A 237 5.19 -3.40 20.93
C PHE A 237 6.31 -3.98 21.81
N SER A 238 7.52 -3.39 21.78
CA SER A 238 8.68 -3.82 22.57
C SER A 238 8.80 -3.14 23.94
N LYS A 239 7.89 -2.22 24.27
CA LYS A 239 7.95 -1.37 25.50
C LYS A 239 9.25 -0.56 25.63
N ASN A 240 9.88 -0.21 24.52
CA ASN A 240 11.11 0.59 24.51
C ASN A 240 10.77 2.08 24.46
N VAL A 241 10.94 2.76 25.61
CA VAL A 241 10.62 4.20 25.80
C VAL A 241 11.51 5.12 24.97
N GLU A 242 12.74 4.73 24.64
CA GLU A 242 13.65 5.59 23.86
C GLU A 242 13.21 5.75 22.42
N ALA A 243 12.68 4.69 21.79
CA ALA A 243 12.13 4.74 20.44
C ALA A 243 10.91 5.66 20.32
N THR A 244 10.22 5.96 21.43
CA THR A 244 9.04 6.85 21.42
C THR A 244 9.40 8.33 21.56
N LYS A 245 10.60 8.68 22.02
CA LYS A 245 11.01 10.09 22.19
C LYS A 245 11.25 10.81 20.86
N GLU A 246 11.88 10.15 19.89
CA GLU A 246 12.16 10.72 18.57
C GLU A 246 10.87 11.03 17.79
N VAL A 247 9.80 10.30 18.06
CA VAL A 247 8.50 10.47 17.40
C VAL A 247 7.75 11.70 17.90
N LYS A 248 8.06 12.18 19.10
CA LYS A 248 7.42 13.39 19.64
C LYS A 248 7.61 14.60 18.73
N GLU A 249 8.78 14.75 18.13
CA GLU A 249 9.08 15.84 17.20
C GLU A 249 8.27 15.71 15.90
N ILE A 250 8.16 14.48 15.38
CA ILE A 250 7.36 14.19 14.17
C ILE A 250 5.87 14.42 14.44
N LEU A 251 5.36 13.98 15.58
CA LEU A 251 3.97 14.24 15.97
C LEU A 251 3.68 15.73 16.13
N ILE A 252 4.57 16.48 16.74
CA ILE A 252 4.44 17.95 16.85
C ILE A 252 4.41 18.57 15.45
N PHE A 253 5.31 18.16 14.55
CA PHE A 253 5.34 18.64 13.17
C PHE A 253 4.03 18.34 12.44
N LEU A 254 3.50 17.12 12.54
CA LEU A 254 2.22 16.73 11.91
C LEU A 254 1.04 17.54 12.47
N ILE A 255 1.01 17.78 13.80
CA ILE A 255 -0.02 18.61 14.43
C ILE A 255 0.06 20.04 13.92
N ILE A 256 1.26 20.61 13.85
CA ILE A 256 1.48 21.98 13.33
C ILE A 256 1.04 22.07 11.87
N LEU A 257 1.41 21.09 11.05
CA LEU A 257 1.04 21.04 9.63
C LEU A 257 -0.47 20.95 9.45
N THR A 258 -1.13 20.07 10.21
CA THR A 258 -2.60 19.92 10.18
C THR A 258 -3.30 21.22 10.62
N LEU A 259 -2.79 21.86 11.68
CA LEU A 259 -3.31 23.13 12.15
C LEU A 259 -3.12 24.24 11.10
N PHE A 260 -1.97 24.27 10.41
CA PHE A 260 -1.69 25.24 9.36
C PHE A 260 -2.65 25.07 8.17
N ILE A 261 -2.87 23.83 7.71
CA ILE A 261 -3.83 23.51 6.63
C ILE A 261 -5.24 23.93 7.05
N PHE A 262 -5.64 23.62 8.28
CA PHE A 262 -6.97 24.01 8.80
C PHE A 262 -7.14 25.54 8.85
N LEU A 263 -6.13 26.28 9.33
CA LEU A 263 -6.15 27.74 9.34
C LEU A 263 -6.18 28.32 7.92
N PHE A 264 -5.45 27.72 6.99
CA PHE A 264 -5.47 28.14 5.58
C PHE A 264 -6.85 27.97 4.96
N MET A 265 -7.54 26.85 5.21
CA MET A 265 -8.92 26.62 4.77
C MET A 265 -9.93 27.60 5.37
N LEU A 266 -9.68 28.10 6.59
CA LEU A 266 -10.56 29.13 7.20
C LEU A 266 -10.36 30.52 6.59
N ILE A 267 -9.19 30.82 6.05
CA ILE A 267 -8.84 32.13 5.47
C ILE A 267 -9.30 32.22 4.01
N GLU A 268 -9.30 31.12 3.26
CA GLU A 268 -9.79 31.06 1.88
C GLU A 268 -11.05 30.18 1.74
N PRO A 269 -12.24 30.71 2.07
CA PRO A 269 -13.50 29.96 1.93
C PRO A 269 -13.92 29.69 0.49
N SER A 270 -13.21 30.25 -0.52
CA SER A 270 -13.53 30.10 -1.95
C SER A 270 -13.21 28.73 -2.56
N PHE A 271 -12.56 27.82 -1.82
CA PHE A 271 -12.33 26.43 -2.27
C PHE A 271 -13.52 25.48 -2.02
N SER A 272 -14.56 25.92 -1.32
CA SER A 272 -15.73 25.08 -1.00
C SER A 272 -16.93 25.27 -1.94
N GLU A 273 -16.86 26.19 -2.90
CA GLU A 273 -17.95 26.49 -3.85
C GLU A 273 -17.42 26.55 -5.30
N SER A 274 -16.96 25.45 -5.82
CA SER A 274 -16.89 25.25 -7.28
C SER A 274 -17.34 23.82 -7.58
N ASP A 275 -18.60 23.75 -7.97
CA ASP A 275 -19.36 22.70 -8.69
C ASP A 275 -18.62 21.43 -9.12
#